data_2814f1d286704e68d8fdcba71df28c2f
#
_entry.id   2814f1d286704e68d8fdcba71df28c2f
#
_cell.length_a   1.000
_cell.length_b   1.000
_cell.length_c   1.000
_cell.angle_alpha   90.00
_cell.angle_beta   90.00
_cell.angle_gamma   90.00
#
_symmetry.space_group_name_H-M   'P 1'
#
loop_
_entity.id
_entity.type
_entity.pdbx_description
1 polymer ?
#
loop_
_entity_poly.entity_id
_entity_poly.type
_entity_poly.pdbx_seq_one_letter_code
_entity_poly.pdbx_strand_id
1 'polypeptide(L)'
;QLLSERLGFQPFFEPVNDNPYLEDFYSDMRSWAFHSQLYFLTRRLRIHKQLLEAEGSVVQDRSVYEDAEIFARNLYLQNLISPRDYGVYQDLYQILIALLPPPNLVVYLRASVDTLLSRIASRGRGFEASIPREYLASLNTLYEEWINSFTQCPVLIIPSDNLNLVAREAHIAQVVQLVQDRLMGKTEVTL
;
A
#
# COMPACT_ATOMS: atom_id res chain seq x y z
N GLN A 1 -3.37 -9.89 -7.09
CA GLN A 1 -3.75 -10.89 -8.11
C GLN A 1 -4.45 -12.09 -7.49
N LEU A 2 -3.79 -12.90 -6.61
CA LEU A 2 -4.37 -14.13 -6.05
C LEU A 2 -5.73 -13.92 -5.38
N LEU A 3 -5.90 -12.86 -4.58
CA LEU A 3 -7.19 -12.52 -3.96
C LEU A 3 -8.25 -12.19 -5.00
N SER A 4 -7.93 -11.42 -6.04
CA SER A 4 -8.90 -11.07 -7.08
C SER A 4 -9.41 -12.30 -7.83
N GLU A 5 -8.51 -13.22 -8.18
CA GLU A 5 -8.87 -14.48 -8.86
C GLU A 5 -9.78 -15.36 -7.99
N ARG A 6 -9.50 -15.46 -6.68
CA ARG A 6 -10.27 -16.32 -5.75
C ARG A 6 -11.60 -15.72 -5.33
N LEU A 7 -11.69 -14.39 -5.24
CA LEU A 7 -12.92 -13.69 -4.87
C LEU A 7 -13.79 -13.34 -6.09
N GLY A 8 -13.26 -13.44 -7.30
CA GLY A 8 -13.93 -12.96 -8.51
C GLY A 8 -14.02 -11.43 -8.57
N PHE A 9 -13.07 -10.72 -7.91
CA PHE A 9 -13.03 -9.26 -7.87
C PHE A 9 -12.14 -8.72 -8.98
N GLN A 10 -12.50 -7.56 -9.54
CA GLN A 10 -11.66 -6.89 -10.52
C GLN A 10 -10.40 -6.32 -9.86
N PRO A 11 -9.18 -6.66 -10.32
CA PRO A 11 -7.96 -6.16 -9.73
C PRO A 11 -7.55 -4.80 -10.29
N PHE A 12 -7.03 -3.94 -9.42
CA PHE A 12 -6.37 -2.68 -9.78
C PHE A 12 -4.97 -2.66 -9.17
N PHE A 13 -3.96 -2.76 -10.03
CA PHE A 13 -2.56 -2.83 -9.62
C PHE A 13 -1.90 -1.45 -9.64
N GLU A 14 -0.87 -1.29 -8.80
CA GLU A 14 -0.03 -0.11 -8.81
C GLU A 14 0.87 -0.12 -10.06
N PRO A 15 0.85 0.94 -10.90
CA PRO A 15 1.69 1.04 -12.09
C PRO A 15 3.11 1.52 -11.70
N VAL A 16 3.89 0.68 -11.03
CA VAL A 16 5.24 1.03 -10.54
C VAL A 16 6.18 1.38 -11.68
N ASN A 17 6.08 0.66 -12.81
CA ASN A 17 7.01 0.82 -13.93
C ASN A 17 6.77 2.08 -14.78
N ASP A 18 5.65 2.76 -14.60
CA ASP A 18 5.27 3.92 -15.42
C ASP A 18 5.72 5.26 -14.82
N ASN A 19 6.36 5.24 -13.65
CA ASN A 19 6.80 6.49 -13.02
C ASN A 19 8.07 7.01 -13.70
N PRO A 20 8.00 8.13 -14.45
CA PRO A 20 9.14 8.68 -15.18
C PRO A 20 10.24 9.24 -14.27
N TYR A 21 9.93 9.45 -12.98
CA TYR A 21 10.87 9.95 -11.98
C TYR A 21 11.53 8.84 -11.16
N LEU A 22 11.19 7.57 -11.38
CA LEU A 22 11.58 6.50 -10.46
C LEU A 22 13.10 6.25 -10.48
N GLU A 23 13.70 6.25 -11.64
CA GLU A 23 15.16 6.07 -11.80
C GLU A 23 15.92 7.26 -11.22
N ASP A 24 15.48 8.49 -11.54
CA ASP A 24 16.06 9.72 -11.02
C ASP A 24 15.89 9.78 -9.49
N PHE A 25 14.74 9.38 -8.96
CA PHE A 25 14.47 9.33 -7.53
C PHE A 25 15.45 8.40 -6.79
N TYR A 26 15.72 7.21 -7.32
CA TYR A 26 16.69 6.32 -6.67
C TYR A 26 18.14 6.81 -6.82
N SER A 27 18.45 7.61 -7.83
CA SER A 27 19.78 8.21 -8.00
C SER A 27 20.00 9.44 -7.11
N ASP A 28 18.99 10.29 -6.93
CA ASP A 28 19.00 11.49 -6.10
C ASP A 28 17.62 11.71 -5.46
N MET A 29 17.37 11.01 -4.34
CA MET A 29 16.09 11.09 -3.64
C MET A 29 15.72 12.51 -3.24
N ARG A 30 16.69 13.35 -2.87
CA ARG A 30 16.41 14.71 -2.40
C ARG A 30 15.86 15.62 -3.49
N SER A 31 16.38 15.51 -4.69
CA SER A 31 15.91 16.31 -5.84
C SER A 31 14.56 15.81 -6.38
N TRP A 32 14.28 14.50 -6.29
CA TRP A 32 13.16 13.90 -7.00
C TRP A 32 12.05 13.34 -6.10
N ALA A 33 12.23 13.36 -4.76
CA ALA A 33 11.24 12.81 -3.83
C ALA A 33 9.85 13.42 -4.01
N PHE A 34 9.72 14.74 -4.01
CA PHE A 34 8.43 15.41 -4.18
C PHE A 34 7.78 15.11 -5.53
N HIS A 35 8.55 15.16 -6.61
CA HIS A 35 8.06 14.88 -7.97
C HIS A 35 7.53 13.45 -8.11
N SER A 36 8.28 12.48 -7.57
CA SER A 36 7.90 11.07 -7.57
C SER A 36 6.62 10.83 -6.76
N GLN A 37 6.49 11.43 -5.58
CA GLN A 37 5.30 11.26 -4.74
C GLN A 37 4.07 11.95 -5.35
N LEU A 38 4.23 13.12 -5.97
CA LEU A 38 3.14 13.79 -6.66
C LEU A 38 2.67 12.99 -7.88
N TYR A 39 3.60 12.33 -8.59
CA TYR A 39 3.24 11.43 -9.68
C TYR A 39 2.41 10.24 -9.17
N PHE A 40 2.85 9.55 -8.11
CA PHE A 40 2.11 8.43 -7.53
C PHE A 40 0.71 8.87 -7.10
N LEU A 41 0.57 9.98 -6.40
CA LEU A 41 -0.73 10.52 -5.98
C LEU A 41 -1.65 10.78 -7.18
N THR A 42 -1.12 11.38 -8.27
CA THR A 42 -1.88 11.64 -9.50
C THR A 42 -2.35 10.35 -10.18
N ARG A 43 -1.48 9.33 -10.24
CA ARG A 43 -1.83 8.02 -10.82
C ARG A 43 -2.87 7.31 -9.96
N ARG A 44 -2.75 7.41 -8.64
CA ARG A 44 -3.70 6.84 -7.70
C ARG A 44 -5.10 7.40 -7.87
N LEU A 45 -5.20 8.70 -8.10
CA LEU A 45 -6.48 9.36 -8.42
C LEU A 45 -7.13 8.83 -9.70
N ARG A 46 -6.33 8.63 -10.75
CA ARG A 46 -6.85 8.06 -12.00
C ARG A 46 -7.38 6.64 -11.79
N ILE A 47 -6.64 5.82 -11.04
CA ILE A 47 -7.08 4.48 -10.67
C ILE A 47 -8.37 4.56 -9.85
N HIS A 48 -8.43 5.45 -8.87
CA HIS A 48 -9.62 5.61 -8.03
C HIS A 48 -10.87 6.00 -8.84
N LYS A 49 -10.71 6.88 -9.83
CA LYS A 49 -11.80 7.19 -10.77
C LYS A 49 -12.28 5.94 -11.51
N GLN A 50 -11.37 5.11 -12.01
CA GLN A 50 -11.71 3.84 -12.67
C GLN A 50 -12.39 2.85 -11.71
N LEU A 51 -11.97 2.82 -10.43
CA LEU A 51 -12.61 2.01 -9.38
C LEU A 51 -14.08 2.38 -9.19
N LEU A 52 -14.40 3.69 -9.21
CA LEU A 52 -15.78 4.18 -9.05
C LEU A 52 -16.66 3.90 -10.27
N GLU A 53 -16.07 3.72 -11.44
CA GLU A 53 -16.74 3.38 -12.69
C GLU A 53 -16.85 1.86 -12.89
N ALA A 54 -16.18 1.04 -12.07
CA ALA A 54 -16.17 -0.42 -12.22
C ALA A 54 -17.49 -1.03 -11.76
N GLU A 55 -17.99 -1.99 -12.53
CA GLU A 55 -19.14 -2.81 -12.14
C GLU A 55 -18.72 -3.94 -11.21
N GLY A 56 -19.35 -4.05 -10.04
CA GLY A 56 -19.10 -5.11 -9.06
C GLY A 56 -18.00 -4.81 -8.06
N SER A 57 -17.45 -5.87 -7.47
CA SER A 57 -16.44 -5.76 -6.42
C SER A 57 -15.03 -5.63 -6.99
N VAL A 58 -14.21 -4.82 -6.35
CA VAL A 58 -12.84 -4.53 -6.78
C VAL A 58 -11.83 -4.81 -5.65
N VAL A 59 -10.58 -5.09 -6.02
CA VAL A 59 -9.46 -5.14 -5.11
C VAL A 59 -8.33 -4.27 -5.65
N GLN A 60 -7.84 -3.35 -4.83
CA GLN A 60 -6.78 -2.42 -5.17
C GLN A 60 -5.50 -2.77 -4.41
N ASP A 61 -4.36 -2.74 -5.10
CA ASP A 61 -3.03 -2.84 -4.50
C ASP A 61 -2.57 -1.44 -4.11
N ARG A 62 -2.51 -1.18 -2.80
CA ARG A 62 -2.30 0.11 -2.17
C ARG A 62 -3.37 1.15 -2.48
N SER A 63 -3.43 2.19 -1.69
CA SER A 63 -4.39 3.27 -1.79
C SER A 63 -3.73 4.64 -1.70
N VAL A 64 -4.52 5.69 -1.83
CA VAL A 64 -4.08 7.08 -1.62
C VAL A 64 -3.57 7.32 -0.19
N TYR A 65 -4.05 6.54 0.77
CA TYR A 65 -3.65 6.67 2.18
C TYR A 65 -2.20 6.28 2.37
N GLU A 66 -1.74 5.14 1.83
CA GLU A 66 -0.35 4.72 1.96
C GLU A 66 0.61 5.68 1.28
N ASP A 67 0.23 6.23 0.10
CA ASP A 67 1.07 7.20 -0.61
C ASP A 67 1.37 8.42 0.28
N ALA A 68 0.39 8.92 1.03
CA ALA A 68 0.54 10.10 1.86
C ALA A 68 1.08 9.80 3.28
N GLU A 69 0.42 8.87 3.98
CA GLU A 69 0.68 8.59 5.40
C GLU A 69 1.96 7.80 5.64
N ILE A 70 2.46 7.11 4.61
CA ILE A 70 3.64 6.26 4.71
C ILE A 70 4.78 6.82 3.85
N PHE A 71 4.63 6.80 2.51
CA PHE A 71 5.74 7.09 1.61
C PHE A 71 6.14 8.56 1.62
N ALA A 72 5.23 9.48 1.39
CA ALA A 72 5.53 10.91 1.42
C ALA A 72 5.94 11.38 2.82
N ARG A 73 5.26 10.89 3.87
CA ARG A 73 5.61 11.18 5.26
C ARG A 73 7.00 10.68 5.62
N ASN A 74 7.39 9.47 5.20
CA ASN A 74 8.73 8.93 5.42
C ASN A 74 9.81 9.82 4.79
N LEU A 75 9.61 10.24 3.55
CA LEU A 75 10.55 11.12 2.85
C LEU A 75 10.65 12.51 3.50
N TYR A 76 9.54 13.03 4.00
CA TYR A 76 9.53 14.25 4.79
C TYR A 76 10.32 14.11 6.10
N LEU A 77 10.08 13.05 6.86
CA LEU A 77 10.79 12.79 8.13
C LEU A 77 12.30 12.59 7.94
N GLN A 78 12.70 12.09 6.78
CA GLN A 78 14.11 11.96 6.37
C GLN A 78 14.71 13.27 5.77
N ASN A 79 13.97 14.38 5.79
CA ASN A 79 14.37 15.67 5.19
C ASN A 79 14.66 15.59 3.67
N LEU A 80 14.03 14.63 2.97
CA LEU A 80 14.11 14.48 1.52
C LEU A 80 13.02 15.27 0.79
N ILE A 81 11.93 15.63 1.47
CA ILE A 81 10.92 16.60 1.02
C ILE A 81 10.97 17.79 1.96
N SER A 82 10.97 19.02 1.41
CA SER A 82 10.99 20.23 2.22
C SER A 82 9.67 20.41 3.00
N PRO A 83 9.66 21.08 4.17
CA PRO A 83 8.42 21.38 4.89
C PRO A 83 7.37 22.11 4.05
N ARG A 84 7.81 23.03 3.17
CA ARG A 84 6.92 23.74 2.25
C ARG A 84 6.26 22.80 1.25
N ASP A 85 7.05 21.96 0.59
CA ASP A 85 6.55 21.05 -0.44
C ASP A 85 5.67 19.94 0.18
N TYR A 86 6.05 19.46 1.37
CA TYR A 86 5.23 18.51 2.13
C TYR A 86 3.89 19.12 2.56
N GLY A 87 3.85 20.40 2.97
CA GLY A 87 2.61 21.11 3.26
C GLY A 87 1.67 21.16 2.05
N VAL A 88 2.19 21.52 0.86
CA VAL A 88 1.40 21.52 -0.38
C VAL A 88 0.91 20.12 -0.74
N TYR A 89 1.74 19.09 -0.54
CA TYR A 89 1.34 17.70 -0.77
C TYR A 89 0.20 17.28 0.17
N GLN A 90 0.29 17.62 1.46
CA GLN A 90 -0.73 17.32 2.47
C GLN A 90 -2.05 18.04 2.16
N ASP A 91 -2.02 19.30 1.78
CA ASP A 91 -3.22 20.05 1.40
C ASP A 91 -3.94 19.37 0.22
N LEU A 92 -3.18 18.97 -0.81
CA LEU A 92 -3.72 18.23 -1.94
C LEU A 92 -4.32 16.88 -1.50
N TYR A 93 -3.61 16.13 -0.68
CA TYR A 93 -4.08 14.85 -0.15
C TYR A 93 -5.39 15.02 0.64
N GLN A 94 -5.50 16.01 1.52
CA GLN A 94 -6.72 16.27 2.30
C GLN A 94 -7.91 16.60 1.41
N ILE A 95 -7.72 17.42 0.37
CA ILE A 95 -8.77 17.71 -0.62
C ILE A 95 -9.23 16.41 -1.31
N LEU A 96 -8.29 15.54 -1.68
CA LEU A 96 -8.58 14.33 -2.39
C LEU A 96 -9.37 13.33 -1.54
N ILE A 97 -8.94 13.05 -0.30
CA ILE A 97 -9.67 12.11 0.57
C ILE A 97 -11.06 12.61 0.95
N ALA A 98 -11.29 13.93 0.98
CA ALA A 98 -12.62 14.48 1.21
C ALA A 98 -13.58 14.24 0.02
N LEU A 99 -13.06 14.02 -1.18
CA LEU A 99 -13.84 13.77 -2.40
C LEU A 99 -13.99 12.28 -2.74
N LEU A 100 -13.16 11.42 -2.15
CA LEU A 100 -13.12 10.00 -2.46
C LEU A 100 -13.86 9.18 -1.40
N PRO A 101 -14.74 8.24 -1.78
CA PRO A 101 -15.32 7.32 -0.83
C PRO A 101 -14.24 6.40 -0.25
N PRO A 102 -14.32 6.08 1.06
CA PRO A 102 -13.40 5.14 1.67
C PRO A 102 -13.62 3.72 1.12
N PRO A 103 -12.60 2.83 1.18
CA PRO A 103 -12.79 1.43 0.86
C PRO A 103 -13.74 0.74 1.85
N ASN A 104 -14.34 -0.39 1.45
CA ASN A 104 -15.18 -1.18 2.34
C ASN A 104 -14.36 -1.98 3.37
N LEU A 105 -13.12 -2.31 3.03
CA LEU A 105 -12.19 -3.07 3.88
C LEU A 105 -10.75 -2.78 3.47
N VAL A 106 -9.88 -2.53 4.45
CA VAL A 106 -8.43 -2.58 4.28
C VAL A 106 -7.92 -3.94 4.77
N VAL A 107 -7.14 -4.63 3.94
CA VAL A 107 -6.45 -5.88 4.31
C VAL A 107 -4.96 -5.58 4.44
N TYR A 108 -4.46 -5.60 5.67
CA TYR A 108 -3.05 -5.35 5.95
C TYR A 108 -2.30 -6.66 6.21
N LEU A 109 -1.41 -7.02 5.29
CA LEU A 109 -0.52 -8.18 5.45
C LEU A 109 0.72 -7.74 6.24
N ARG A 110 0.62 -7.84 7.58
CA ARG A 110 1.72 -7.48 8.50
C ARG A 110 2.90 -8.42 8.31
N ALA A 111 4.10 -7.87 8.08
CA ALA A 111 5.32 -8.62 7.95
C ALA A 111 6.48 -7.95 8.70
N SER A 112 7.40 -8.74 9.23
CA SER A 112 8.65 -8.26 9.80
C SER A 112 9.59 -7.72 8.70
N VAL A 113 10.52 -6.85 9.06
CA VAL A 113 11.52 -6.32 8.14
C VAL A 113 12.35 -7.44 7.51
N ASP A 114 12.66 -8.50 8.26
CA ASP A 114 13.40 -9.66 7.74
C ASP A 114 12.60 -10.40 6.66
N THR A 115 11.30 -10.60 6.87
CA THR A 115 10.41 -11.18 5.89
C THR A 115 10.29 -10.30 4.64
N LEU A 116 10.19 -8.97 4.80
CA LEU A 116 10.13 -8.03 3.69
C LEU A 116 11.41 -8.10 2.84
N LEU A 117 12.59 -8.08 3.46
CA LEU A 117 13.88 -8.23 2.78
C LEU A 117 13.98 -9.55 2.00
N SER A 118 13.58 -10.66 2.63
CA SER A 118 13.55 -11.97 1.98
C SER A 118 12.63 -11.99 0.75
N ARG A 119 11.44 -11.39 0.85
CA ARG A 119 10.49 -11.30 -0.27
C ARG A 119 10.98 -10.40 -1.40
N ILE A 120 11.62 -9.27 -1.07
CA ILE A 120 12.25 -8.37 -2.05
C ILE A 120 13.35 -9.12 -2.81
N ALA A 121 14.24 -9.80 -2.11
CA ALA A 121 15.30 -10.61 -2.71
C ALA A 121 14.75 -11.71 -3.63
N SER A 122 13.70 -12.41 -3.18
CA SER A 122 13.05 -13.48 -3.96
C SER A 122 12.34 -12.98 -5.22
N ARG A 123 11.83 -11.73 -5.20
CA ARG A 123 11.16 -11.10 -6.33
C ARG A 123 12.15 -10.64 -7.42
N GLY A 124 13.38 -10.32 -7.06
CA GLY A 124 14.51 -10.08 -7.97
C GLY A 124 14.37 -8.83 -8.84
N ARG A 125 13.66 -7.78 -8.43
CA ARG A 125 13.61 -6.50 -9.14
C ARG A 125 14.90 -5.72 -8.92
N GLY A 126 15.67 -5.44 -10.00
CA GLY A 126 17.02 -4.87 -9.90
C GLY A 126 17.12 -3.56 -9.11
N PHE A 127 16.16 -2.63 -9.27
CA PHE A 127 16.17 -1.36 -8.55
C PHE A 127 15.82 -1.49 -7.05
N GLU A 128 15.25 -2.62 -6.62
CA GLU A 128 14.92 -2.89 -5.22
C GLU A 128 16.09 -3.54 -4.45
N ALA A 129 17.09 -4.07 -5.16
CA ALA A 129 18.20 -4.81 -4.54
C ALA A 129 19.06 -3.97 -3.58
N SER A 130 19.04 -2.64 -3.74
CA SER A 130 19.84 -1.70 -2.94
C SER A 130 19.02 -1.01 -1.83
N ILE A 131 17.77 -1.41 -1.59
CA ILE A 131 16.93 -0.78 -0.55
C ILE A 131 17.54 -1.03 0.83
N PRO A 132 17.91 0.02 1.61
CA PRO A 132 18.48 -0.14 2.93
C PRO A 132 17.48 -0.74 3.92
N ARG A 133 17.97 -1.59 4.84
CA ARG A 133 17.15 -2.15 5.92
C ARG A 133 16.46 -1.08 6.76
N GLU A 134 17.19 -0.01 7.07
CA GLU A 134 16.71 1.12 7.86
C GLU A 134 15.53 1.85 7.19
N TYR A 135 15.57 1.95 5.85
CA TYR A 135 14.45 2.51 5.08
C TYR A 135 13.19 1.63 5.20
N LEU A 136 13.33 0.32 5.07
CA LEU A 136 12.20 -0.61 5.27
C LEU A 136 11.69 -0.59 6.71
N ALA A 137 12.59 -0.47 7.69
CA ALA A 137 12.21 -0.39 9.10
C ALA A 137 11.40 0.89 9.38
N SER A 138 11.80 2.03 8.82
CA SER A 138 11.06 3.29 8.96
C SER A 138 9.67 3.22 8.30
N LEU A 139 9.57 2.64 7.10
CA LEU A 139 8.27 2.40 6.47
C LEU A 139 7.39 1.48 7.31
N ASN A 140 7.95 0.39 7.83
CA ASN A 140 7.22 -0.58 8.65
C ASN A 140 6.66 0.07 9.93
N THR A 141 7.44 0.94 10.58
CA THR A 141 6.97 1.74 11.73
C THR A 141 5.78 2.63 11.34
N LEU A 142 5.87 3.33 10.22
CA LEU A 142 4.78 4.19 9.74
C LEU A 142 3.52 3.39 9.37
N TYR A 143 3.68 2.19 8.80
CA TYR A 143 2.56 1.28 8.56
C TYR A 143 1.84 0.90 9.85
N GLU A 144 2.59 0.53 10.91
CA GLU A 144 1.99 0.18 12.20
C GLU A 144 1.29 1.39 12.84
N GLU A 145 1.90 2.58 12.81
CA GLU A 145 1.28 3.82 13.30
C GLU A 145 -0.03 4.11 12.56
N TRP A 146 0.01 4.07 11.22
CA TRP A 146 -1.13 4.36 10.37
C TRP A 146 -2.27 3.36 10.60
N ILE A 147 -2.00 2.06 10.54
CA ILE A 147 -3.02 1.02 10.71
C ILE A 147 -3.70 1.10 12.08
N ASN A 148 -2.95 1.41 13.13
CA ASN A 148 -3.49 1.55 14.49
C ASN A 148 -4.39 2.80 14.65
N SER A 149 -4.18 3.83 13.85
CA SER A 149 -4.96 5.07 13.87
C SER A 149 -6.03 5.17 12.77
N PHE A 150 -6.03 4.25 11.80
CA PHE A 150 -6.93 4.31 10.66
C PHE A 150 -8.37 3.96 11.03
N THR A 151 -9.30 4.89 10.78
CA THR A 151 -10.71 4.77 11.18
C THR A 151 -11.72 4.93 10.03
N GLN A 152 -11.25 5.13 8.79
CA GLN A 152 -12.13 5.40 7.65
C GLN A 152 -12.98 4.19 7.24
N CYS A 153 -12.50 2.98 7.50
CA CYS A 153 -13.22 1.73 7.27
C CYS A 153 -12.66 0.61 8.16
N PRO A 154 -13.33 -0.56 8.22
CA PRO A 154 -12.79 -1.75 8.90
C PRO A 154 -11.42 -2.15 8.37
N VAL A 155 -10.55 -2.62 9.26
CA VAL A 155 -9.22 -3.15 8.92
C VAL A 155 -9.14 -4.62 9.32
N LEU A 156 -8.62 -5.45 8.43
CA LEU A 156 -8.26 -6.84 8.67
C LEU A 156 -6.73 -6.97 8.67
N ILE A 157 -6.16 -7.20 9.85
CA ILE A 157 -4.71 -7.37 10.01
C ILE A 157 -4.38 -8.86 9.99
N ILE A 158 -3.53 -9.28 9.06
CA ILE A 158 -3.11 -10.68 8.88
C ILE A 158 -1.60 -10.79 9.09
N PRO A 159 -1.12 -11.44 10.17
CA PRO A 159 0.30 -11.76 10.33
C PRO A 159 0.77 -12.64 9.17
N SER A 160 1.74 -12.18 8.40
CA SER A 160 2.11 -12.83 7.14
C SER A 160 3.54 -13.39 7.10
N ASP A 161 4.28 -13.34 8.19
CA ASP A 161 5.66 -13.85 8.22
C ASP A 161 5.75 -15.34 7.86
N ASN A 162 4.81 -16.14 8.34
CA ASN A 162 4.76 -17.57 8.10
C ASN A 162 3.86 -17.94 6.90
N LEU A 163 3.31 -16.95 6.18
CA LEU A 163 2.45 -17.20 5.04
C LEU A 163 3.24 -17.23 3.73
N ASN A 164 3.02 -18.29 2.96
CA ASN A 164 3.41 -18.36 1.56
C ASN A 164 2.15 -18.46 0.71
N LEU A 165 1.64 -17.31 0.27
CA LEU A 165 0.39 -17.21 -0.49
C LEU A 165 0.53 -17.70 -1.94
N VAL A 166 1.76 -17.76 -2.44
CA VAL A 166 2.04 -18.20 -3.81
C VAL A 166 2.15 -19.73 -3.90
N ALA A 167 2.90 -20.33 -2.97
CA ALA A 167 3.22 -21.75 -3.06
C ALA A 167 2.29 -22.66 -2.23
N ARG A 168 1.46 -22.12 -1.35
CA ARG A 168 0.59 -22.92 -0.46
C ARG A 168 -0.87 -22.53 -0.61
N GLU A 169 -1.63 -23.38 -1.26
CA GLU A 169 -3.08 -23.20 -1.49
C GLU A 169 -3.86 -22.98 -0.18
N ALA A 170 -3.53 -23.72 0.88
CA ALA A 170 -4.18 -23.55 2.17
C ALA A 170 -4.04 -22.13 2.77
N HIS A 171 -2.89 -21.47 2.53
CA HIS A 171 -2.65 -20.12 3.06
C HIS A 171 -3.50 -19.07 2.33
N ILE A 172 -3.62 -19.15 1.00
CA ILE A 172 -4.46 -18.22 0.26
C ILE A 172 -5.95 -18.49 0.54
N ALA A 173 -6.38 -19.75 0.65
CA ALA A 173 -7.75 -20.08 1.01
C ALA A 173 -8.15 -19.52 2.39
N GLN A 174 -7.26 -19.61 3.38
CA GLN A 174 -7.49 -19.02 4.70
C GLN A 174 -7.65 -17.50 4.63
N VAL A 175 -6.80 -16.81 3.86
CA VAL A 175 -6.89 -15.35 3.71
C VAL A 175 -8.18 -14.96 2.99
N VAL A 176 -8.58 -15.69 1.95
CA VAL A 176 -9.85 -15.48 1.24
C VAL A 176 -11.04 -15.61 2.20
N GLN A 177 -11.06 -16.65 3.03
CA GLN A 177 -12.13 -16.85 4.00
C GLN A 177 -12.23 -15.70 5.00
N LEU A 178 -11.09 -15.25 5.57
CA LEU A 178 -11.05 -14.13 6.50
C LEU A 178 -11.58 -12.83 5.86
N VAL A 179 -11.24 -12.58 4.60
CA VAL A 179 -11.73 -11.41 3.85
C VAL A 179 -13.25 -11.50 3.64
N GLN A 180 -13.75 -12.66 3.21
CA GLN A 180 -15.19 -12.87 3.00
C GLN A 180 -15.99 -12.71 4.30
N ASP A 181 -15.53 -13.31 5.39
CA ASP A 181 -16.17 -13.21 6.68
C ASP A 181 -16.23 -11.76 7.18
N ARG A 182 -15.15 -11.01 6.98
CA ARG A 182 -15.09 -9.60 7.36
C ARG A 182 -16.00 -8.72 6.51
N LEU A 183 -16.09 -8.95 5.22
CA LEU A 183 -17.00 -8.23 4.32
C LEU A 183 -18.46 -8.54 4.61
N MET A 184 -18.78 -9.77 5.03
CA MET A 184 -20.15 -10.17 5.42
C MET A 184 -20.52 -9.80 6.87
N GLY A 185 -19.63 -9.15 7.62
CA GLY A 185 -19.85 -8.77 9.02
C GLY A 185 -19.78 -9.95 10.00
N LYS A 186 -19.28 -11.12 9.59
CA LYS A 186 -19.01 -12.25 10.48
C LYS A 186 -17.64 -12.09 11.13
N THR A 187 -17.60 -12.20 12.45
CA THR A 187 -16.36 -12.29 13.22
C THR A 187 -16.38 -13.60 13.98
N GLU A 188 -15.68 -14.61 13.50
CA GLU A 188 -15.44 -15.84 14.24
C GLU A 188 -14.08 -15.69 14.96
N VAL A 189 -14.14 -15.67 16.28
CA VAL A 189 -12.94 -15.60 17.12
C VAL A 189 -12.61 -17.02 17.55
N THR A 190 -11.57 -17.61 17.01
CA THR A 190 -10.98 -18.83 17.58
C THR A 190 -10.03 -18.41 18.70
N LEU A 191 -10.40 -18.73 19.93
CA LEU A 191 -9.59 -18.56 21.15
C LEU A 191 -8.53 -19.63 21.25
#